data_2494959b5a7f4eddad4c4b89373e54e7
#
_entry.id   2494959b5a7f4eddad4c4b89373e54e7
#
_cell.length_a   1.000
_cell.length_b   1.000
_cell.length_c   1.000
_cell.angle_alpha   90.00
_cell.angle_beta   90.00
_cell.angle_gamma   90.00
#
_symmetry.space_group_name_H-M   'P 1'
#
loop_
_entity.id
_entity.type
_entity.pdbx_description
1 polymer ?
#
loop_
_entity_poly.entity_id
_entity_poly.type
_entity_poly.pdbx_seq_one_letter_code
_entity_poly.pdbx_strand_id
1 'polypeptide(L)'
;MLSRLSTAGLRALNLAGKKVLPIVQGGMGVGVSAHRLAGSVAREGAVGTVASVDLRHHHPDLLEQSHRQPKEYIDNLNLIALDREIKAARELSGGNGLIAVNVMKAVKEHGQLVRQACASGADAIVMGAGLPLDLPEMTASHPKVALIPILSDARGIALLLKKWMRKGRLPDAIVIEHPRYAGGHLGAARMEDVNDTRFDFPLVLEQTHALFRELQLAPDQVPLICAGGINSHQQVLELQR
;
A
#
# COMPACT_ATOMS: atom_id res chain seq x y z
N MET A 1 -5.38 -22.33 7.33
CA MET A 1 -5.65 -20.89 7.51
C MET A 1 -6.78 -20.41 6.61
N LEU A 2 -6.72 -20.61 5.29
CA LEU A 2 -7.81 -20.21 4.36
C LEU A 2 -9.17 -20.88 4.65
N SER A 3 -9.17 -22.07 5.24
CA SER A 3 -10.42 -22.75 5.70
C SER A 3 -11.19 -21.96 6.78
N ARG A 4 -10.50 -21.17 7.58
CA ARG A 4 -11.14 -20.30 8.59
C ARG A 4 -11.85 -19.09 7.98
N LEU A 5 -11.48 -18.68 6.76
CA LEU A 5 -12.14 -17.56 6.07
C LEU A 5 -13.58 -17.91 5.71
N SER A 6 -13.83 -19.12 5.22
CA SER A 6 -15.20 -19.55 4.87
C SER A 6 -16.10 -19.59 6.09
N THR A 7 -15.59 -20.03 7.25
CA THR A 7 -16.31 -20.02 8.52
C THR A 7 -16.64 -18.61 9.02
N ALA A 8 -15.76 -17.64 8.72
CA ALA A 8 -15.95 -16.23 9.08
C ALA A 8 -16.75 -15.43 8.03
N GLY A 9 -17.19 -16.06 6.92
CA GLY A 9 -17.86 -15.38 5.82
C GLY A 9 -16.97 -14.46 4.99
N LEU A 10 -15.64 -14.55 5.14
CA LEU A 10 -14.66 -13.69 4.48
C LEU A 10 -14.14 -14.34 3.19
N ARG A 11 -13.86 -13.52 2.18
CA ARG A 11 -13.25 -13.95 0.91
C ARG A 11 -11.74 -13.70 0.96
N ALA A 12 -10.95 -14.65 0.42
CA ALA A 12 -9.51 -14.44 0.27
C ALA A 12 -9.22 -13.30 -0.73
N LEU A 13 -8.19 -12.53 -0.47
CA LEU A 13 -7.65 -11.54 -1.40
C LEU A 13 -6.66 -12.23 -2.34
N ASN A 14 -6.84 -12.07 -3.65
CA ASN A 14 -5.85 -12.48 -4.65
C ASN A 14 -4.95 -11.29 -4.97
N LEU A 15 -3.67 -11.39 -4.67
CA LEU A 15 -2.71 -10.32 -4.88
C LEU A 15 -1.33 -10.89 -5.22
N ALA A 16 -0.64 -10.31 -6.20
CA ALA A 16 0.67 -10.77 -6.66
C ALA A 16 0.71 -12.30 -6.96
N GLY A 17 -0.38 -12.84 -7.51
CA GLY A 17 -0.49 -14.27 -7.82
C GLY A 17 -0.66 -15.20 -6.61
N LYS A 18 -0.84 -14.65 -5.41
CA LYS A 18 -1.06 -15.41 -4.17
C LYS A 18 -2.45 -15.15 -3.59
N LYS A 19 -3.03 -16.18 -2.98
CA LYS A 19 -4.22 -16.06 -2.12
C LYS A 19 -3.77 -15.75 -0.70
N VAL A 20 -4.17 -14.59 -0.18
CA VAL A 20 -3.85 -14.15 1.17
C VAL A 20 -5.11 -13.85 1.97
N LEU A 21 -4.99 -13.72 3.27
CA LEU A 21 -6.09 -13.20 4.10
C LEU A 21 -6.49 -11.79 3.62
N PRO A 22 -7.78 -11.42 3.67
CA PRO A 22 -8.25 -10.10 3.26
C PRO A 22 -7.93 -9.02 4.32
N ILE A 23 -6.70 -9.02 4.77
CA ILE A 23 -6.14 -8.11 5.76
C ILE A 23 -4.88 -7.48 5.17
N VAL A 24 -4.89 -6.17 5.03
CA VAL A 24 -3.73 -5.39 4.58
C VAL A 24 -3.37 -4.42 5.68
N GLN A 25 -2.24 -4.65 6.33
CA GLN A 25 -1.75 -3.74 7.35
C GLN A 25 -1.20 -2.49 6.69
N GLY A 26 -1.68 -1.33 7.10
CA GLY A 26 -1.26 -0.04 6.57
C GLY A 26 0.16 0.33 6.95
N GLY A 27 0.87 1.06 6.08
CA GLY A 27 2.17 1.62 6.37
C GLY A 27 2.08 2.77 7.38
N MET A 28 2.79 2.68 8.49
CA MET A 28 2.84 3.67 9.55
C MET A 28 4.30 4.08 9.81
N GLY A 29 4.65 5.29 9.41
CA GLY A 29 5.97 5.89 9.68
C GLY A 29 5.98 6.65 11.03
N VAL A 30 7.12 6.96 11.63
CA VAL A 30 8.43 6.42 11.29
C VAL A 30 8.63 5.13 12.11
N GLY A 31 8.87 4.02 11.40
CA GLY A 31 9.24 2.75 12.04
C GLY A 31 8.17 2.04 12.87
N VAL A 32 6.94 2.56 12.97
CA VAL A 32 5.83 1.81 13.61
C VAL A 32 5.58 0.51 12.83
N SER A 33 5.48 0.60 11.51
CA SER A 33 5.46 -0.58 10.64
C SER A 33 6.85 -0.83 10.04
N ALA A 34 7.72 -1.42 10.85
CA ALA A 34 9.00 -2.00 10.47
C ALA A 34 8.87 -3.52 10.33
N HIS A 35 10.00 -4.23 10.18
CA HIS A 35 10.03 -5.68 9.93
C HIS A 35 9.22 -6.51 10.91
N ARG A 36 9.23 -6.15 12.21
CA ARG A 36 8.53 -6.94 13.25
C ARG A 36 7.04 -7.01 13.01
N LEU A 37 6.40 -5.86 12.78
CA LEU A 37 4.96 -5.82 12.51
C LEU A 37 4.65 -6.42 11.13
N ALA A 38 5.31 -5.92 10.08
CA ALA A 38 5.05 -6.37 8.71
C ALA A 38 5.30 -7.87 8.54
N GLY A 39 6.43 -8.38 9.05
CA GLY A 39 6.77 -9.80 8.98
C GLY A 39 5.82 -10.68 9.80
N SER A 40 5.38 -10.23 10.98
CA SER A 40 4.40 -10.97 11.80
C SER A 40 3.04 -11.06 11.12
N VAL A 41 2.56 -9.96 10.53
CA VAL A 41 1.30 -9.96 9.75
C VAL A 41 1.39 -10.89 8.55
N ALA A 42 2.49 -10.82 7.81
CA ALA A 42 2.70 -11.70 6.66
C ALA A 42 2.82 -13.18 7.08
N ARG A 43 3.47 -13.49 8.22
CA ARG A 43 3.55 -14.86 8.76
C ARG A 43 2.17 -15.46 9.00
N GLU A 44 1.19 -14.66 9.38
CA GLU A 44 -0.20 -15.10 9.54
C GLU A 44 -0.95 -15.22 8.19
N GLY A 45 -0.28 -15.00 7.05
CA GLY A 45 -0.85 -15.16 5.71
C GLY A 45 -1.58 -13.94 5.18
N ALA A 46 -1.37 -12.78 5.78
CA ALA A 46 -1.93 -11.48 5.36
C ALA A 46 -0.88 -10.65 4.60
N VAL A 47 -1.19 -9.37 4.33
CA VAL A 47 -0.23 -8.43 3.72
C VAL A 47 0.36 -7.55 4.82
N GLY A 48 1.63 -7.76 5.13
CA GLY A 48 2.39 -6.90 6.03
C GLY A 48 3.10 -5.80 5.25
N THR A 49 3.00 -4.56 5.71
CA THR A 49 3.52 -3.40 4.98
C THR A 49 4.59 -2.67 5.80
N VAL A 50 5.78 -2.54 5.23
CA VAL A 50 6.87 -1.72 5.77
C VAL A 50 6.69 -0.28 5.31
N ALA A 51 6.73 0.70 6.22
CA ALA A 51 6.77 2.12 5.86
C ALA A 51 8.21 2.54 5.55
N SER A 52 8.44 3.09 4.35
CA SER A 52 9.80 3.33 3.83
C SER A 52 10.50 4.58 4.39
N VAL A 53 9.78 5.44 5.13
CA VAL A 53 10.28 6.76 5.54
C VAL A 53 11.22 6.65 6.74
N ASP A 54 12.39 7.28 6.63
CA ASP A 54 13.35 7.52 7.73
C ASP A 54 13.71 6.29 8.59
N LEU A 55 13.75 5.11 7.98
CA LEU A 55 13.99 3.84 8.66
C LEU A 55 15.38 3.74 9.33
N ARG A 56 16.35 4.59 8.94
CA ARG A 56 17.65 4.64 9.60
C ARG A 56 17.53 4.85 11.12
N HIS A 57 16.45 5.48 11.60
CA HIS A 57 16.20 5.69 13.03
C HIS A 57 16.02 4.38 13.83
N HIS A 58 15.73 3.28 13.14
CA HIS A 58 15.61 1.92 13.73
C HIS A 58 16.93 1.15 13.75
N HIS A 59 17.99 1.72 13.16
CA HIS A 59 19.30 1.11 13.05
C HIS A 59 20.34 2.04 13.73
N PRO A 60 20.77 1.76 14.98
CA PRO A 60 21.68 2.64 15.72
C PRO A 60 22.97 2.98 14.97
N ASP A 61 23.51 1.99 14.22
CA ASP A 61 24.70 2.19 13.39
C ASP A 61 24.48 3.19 12.25
N LEU A 62 23.31 3.15 11.59
CA LEU A 62 22.99 4.09 10.52
C LEU A 62 22.60 5.46 11.05
N LEU A 63 21.93 5.48 12.21
CA LEU A 63 21.58 6.74 12.88
C LEU A 63 22.84 7.50 13.28
N GLU A 64 23.83 6.84 13.89
CA GLU A 64 25.10 7.44 14.26
C GLU A 64 25.84 8.00 13.03
N GLN A 65 25.92 7.21 11.95
CA GLN A 65 26.52 7.64 10.69
C GLN A 65 25.82 8.84 10.05
N SER A 66 24.52 9.07 10.35
CA SER A 66 23.75 10.16 9.74
C SER A 66 24.02 11.55 10.36
N HIS A 67 24.69 11.62 11.50
CA HIS A 67 24.94 12.88 12.20
C HIS A 67 25.78 13.84 11.36
N ARG A 68 25.23 15.07 11.14
CA ARG A 68 25.91 16.17 10.41
C ARG A 68 26.29 15.82 8.97
N GLN A 69 25.65 14.81 8.38
CA GLN A 69 25.88 14.40 6.99
C GLN A 69 24.99 15.16 6.00
N PRO A 70 25.44 15.32 4.75
CA PRO A 70 24.61 15.86 3.68
C PRO A 70 23.36 15.00 3.45
N LYS A 71 22.28 15.63 2.93
CA LYS A 71 21.00 14.95 2.69
C LYS A 71 21.15 13.70 1.82
N GLU A 72 21.94 13.77 0.76
CA GLU A 72 22.17 12.64 -0.15
C GLU A 72 22.78 11.42 0.56
N TYR A 73 23.71 11.64 1.48
CA TYR A 73 24.26 10.57 2.31
C TYR A 73 23.21 9.96 3.24
N ILE A 74 22.39 10.82 3.87
CA ILE A 74 21.29 10.39 4.75
C ILE A 74 20.25 9.59 3.94
N ASP A 75 19.91 10.03 2.75
CA ASP A 75 18.99 9.32 1.86
C ASP A 75 19.52 7.90 1.53
N ASN A 76 20.82 7.77 1.26
CA ASN A 76 21.45 6.47 1.04
C ASN A 76 21.39 5.56 2.29
N LEU A 77 21.58 6.10 3.49
CA LEU A 77 21.41 5.34 4.73
C LEU A 77 19.98 4.85 4.91
N ASN A 78 18.97 5.62 4.49
CA ASN A 78 17.58 5.20 4.48
C ASN A 78 17.32 4.06 3.48
N LEU A 79 17.99 4.03 2.33
CA LEU A 79 17.89 2.91 1.38
C LEU A 79 18.49 1.63 1.97
N ILE A 80 19.64 1.73 2.67
CA ILE A 80 20.26 0.61 3.39
C ILE A 80 19.33 0.09 4.48
N ALA A 81 18.71 1.00 5.26
CA ALA A 81 17.76 0.62 6.30
C ALA A 81 16.53 -0.07 5.71
N LEU A 82 15.98 0.44 4.60
CA LEU A 82 14.85 -0.16 3.91
C LEU A 82 15.17 -1.58 3.42
N ASP A 83 16.34 -1.80 2.86
CA ASP A 83 16.80 -3.14 2.46
C ASP A 83 16.82 -4.11 3.64
N ARG A 84 17.41 -3.69 4.77
CA ARG A 84 17.47 -4.49 6.00
C ARG A 84 16.08 -4.84 6.51
N GLU A 85 15.17 -3.87 6.55
CA GLU A 85 13.81 -4.05 7.05
C GLU A 85 12.98 -5.00 6.17
N ILE A 86 13.10 -4.90 4.85
CA ILE A 86 12.41 -5.81 3.92
C ILE A 86 12.93 -7.24 4.09
N LYS A 87 14.25 -7.43 4.12
CA LYS A 87 14.87 -8.76 4.28
C LYS A 87 14.47 -9.40 5.61
N ALA A 88 14.54 -8.64 6.71
CA ALA A 88 14.13 -9.11 8.03
C ALA A 88 12.63 -9.45 8.10
N ALA A 89 11.76 -8.66 7.45
CA ALA A 89 10.34 -8.94 7.37
C ALA A 89 10.06 -10.24 6.59
N ARG A 90 10.76 -10.47 5.48
CA ARG A 90 10.66 -11.71 4.68
C ARG A 90 11.11 -12.93 5.47
N GLU A 91 12.22 -12.84 6.18
CA GLU A 91 12.71 -13.91 7.05
C GLU A 91 11.66 -14.23 8.12
N LEU A 92 11.15 -13.22 8.83
CA LEU A 92 10.14 -13.39 9.88
C LEU A 92 8.83 -13.98 9.35
N SER A 93 8.45 -13.65 8.11
CA SER A 93 7.24 -14.18 7.47
C SER A 93 7.31 -15.67 7.16
N GLY A 94 8.53 -16.24 7.07
CA GLY A 94 8.73 -17.63 6.69
C GLY A 94 8.19 -17.97 5.29
N GLY A 95 8.08 -16.98 4.40
CA GLY A 95 7.53 -17.12 3.05
C GLY A 95 6.01 -17.09 2.96
N ASN A 96 5.32 -16.94 4.09
CA ASN A 96 3.87 -16.77 4.15
C ASN A 96 3.46 -15.33 3.81
N GLY A 97 2.19 -15.14 3.42
CA GLY A 97 1.63 -13.83 3.13
C GLY A 97 2.41 -13.05 2.07
N LEU A 98 2.38 -11.73 2.17
CA LEU A 98 3.09 -10.80 1.29
C LEU A 98 3.77 -9.71 2.11
N ILE A 99 4.94 -9.27 1.66
CA ILE A 99 5.63 -8.09 2.19
C ILE A 99 5.45 -6.94 1.19
N ALA A 100 4.67 -5.96 1.58
CA ALA A 100 4.49 -4.70 0.85
C ALA A 100 5.38 -3.59 1.41
N VAL A 101 5.66 -2.57 0.60
CA VAL A 101 6.35 -1.35 1.04
C VAL A 101 5.48 -0.15 0.73
N ASN A 102 5.17 0.65 1.75
CA ASN A 102 4.47 1.91 1.59
C ASN A 102 5.47 3.03 1.29
N VAL A 103 5.25 3.73 0.18
CA VAL A 103 6.06 4.86 -0.28
C VAL A 103 5.17 6.08 -0.48
N MET A 104 5.55 7.21 0.09
CA MET A 104 4.83 8.47 -0.09
C MET A 104 5.29 9.17 -1.37
N LYS A 105 4.38 9.45 -2.30
CA LYS A 105 4.69 10.18 -3.56
C LYS A 105 5.24 11.59 -3.30
N ALA A 106 4.82 12.23 -2.21
CA ALA A 106 5.26 13.57 -1.84
C ALA A 106 6.73 13.65 -1.40
N VAL A 107 7.35 12.52 -1.05
CA VAL A 107 8.77 12.49 -0.67
C VAL A 107 9.64 12.59 -1.93
N LYS A 108 10.63 13.47 -1.91
CA LYS A 108 11.49 13.76 -3.07
C LYS A 108 12.19 12.49 -3.60
N GLU A 109 12.67 11.65 -2.70
CA GLU A 109 13.40 10.41 -2.98
C GLU A 109 12.49 9.20 -3.27
N HIS A 110 11.15 9.37 -3.41
CA HIS A 110 10.20 8.27 -3.61
C HIS A 110 10.61 7.28 -4.71
N GLY A 111 11.18 7.78 -5.82
CA GLY A 111 11.63 6.91 -6.90
C GLY A 111 12.81 6.01 -6.53
N GLN A 112 13.71 6.47 -5.66
CA GLN A 112 14.81 5.67 -5.14
C GLN A 112 14.28 4.62 -4.16
N LEU A 113 13.35 5.00 -3.28
CA LEU A 113 12.70 4.10 -2.33
C LEU A 113 11.93 2.98 -3.04
N VAL A 114 11.19 3.30 -4.12
CA VAL A 114 10.49 2.29 -4.94
C VAL A 114 11.48 1.30 -5.54
N ARG A 115 12.53 1.79 -6.20
CA ARG A 115 13.55 0.91 -6.81
C ARG A 115 14.26 0.05 -5.78
N GLN A 116 14.63 0.62 -4.63
CA GLN A 116 15.24 -0.15 -3.54
C GLN A 116 14.29 -1.20 -3.00
N ALA A 117 13.03 -0.88 -2.77
CA ALA A 117 12.04 -1.84 -2.29
C ALA A 117 11.90 -3.03 -3.25
N CYS A 118 11.82 -2.76 -4.56
CA CYS A 118 11.77 -3.81 -5.57
C CYS A 118 13.05 -4.68 -5.56
N ALA A 119 14.23 -4.04 -5.52
CA ALA A 119 15.52 -4.73 -5.49
C ALA A 119 15.71 -5.58 -4.24
N SER A 120 15.19 -5.13 -3.09
CA SER A 120 15.22 -5.85 -1.81
C SER A 120 14.20 -7.00 -1.74
N GLY A 121 13.36 -7.16 -2.76
CA GLY A 121 12.41 -8.27 -2.88
C GLY A 121 11.06 -8.02 -2.23
N ALA A 122 10.57 -6.79 -2.19
CA ALA A 122 9.17 -6.52 -1.85
C ALA A 122 8.22 -7.20 -2.83
N ASP A 123 7.12 -7.75 -2.33
CA ASP A 123 6.07 -8.37 -3.16
C ASP A 123 5.13 -7.30 -3.75
N ALA A 124 5.01 -6.15 -3.10
CA ALA A 124 4.12 -5.07 -3.53
C ALA A 124 4.66 -3.68 -3.16
N ILE A 125 4.31 -2.68 -3.97
CA ILE A 125 4.49 -1.25 -3.64
C ILE A 125 3.12 -0.63 -3.42
N VAL A 126 2.92 -0.07 -2.23
CA VAL A 126 1.74 0.70 -1.85
C VAL A 126 2.12 2.18 -1.91
N MET A 127 1.48 2.98 -2.76
CA MET A 127 1.87 4.38 -2.95
C MET A 127 0.69 5.33 -2.86
N GLY A 128 0.81 6.29 -1.96
CA GLY A 128 -0.14 7.39 -1.74
C GLY A 128 0.55 8.73 -1.56
N ALA A 129 -0.12 9.67 -0.90
CA ALA A 129 0.36 11.04 -0.73
C ALA A 129 0.64 11.74 -2.07
N GLY A 130 -0.32 11.66 -2.97
CA GLY A 130 -0.27 12.14 -4.34
C GLY A 130 -0.59 11.04 -5.35
N LEU A 131 -0.92 11.43 -6.58
CA LEU A 131 -1.27 10.47 -7.64
C LEU A 131 -0.01 9.79 -8.19
N PRO A 132 0.14 8.45 -8.03
CA PRO A 132 1.35 7.73 -8.47
C PRO A 132 1.27 7.35 -9.96
N LEU A 133 1.14 8.36 -10.82
CA LEU A 133 0.93 8.13 -12.27
C LEU A 133 2.13 7.49 -12.98
N ASP A 134 3.32 7.61 -12.39
CA ASP A 134 4.61 7.13 -12.91
C ASP A 134 5.12 5.85 -12.20
N LEU A 135 4.33 5.28 -11.30
CA LEU A 135 4.71 4.05 -10.58
C LEU A 135 4.97 2.86 -11.53
N PRO A 136 4.19 2.63 -12.61
CA PRO A 136 4.47 1.56 -13.55
C PRO A 136 5.86 1.65 -14.18
N GLU A 137 6.32 2.86 -14.52
CA GLU A 137 7.65 3.08 -15.11
C GLU A 137 8.77 2.85 -14.10
N MET A 138 8.56 3.25 -12.84
CA MET A 138 9.56 3.05 -11.77
C MET A 138 9.81 1.56 -11.49
N THR A 139 8.81 0.71 -11.75
CA THR A 139 8.83 -0.73 -11.45
C THR A 139 8.95 -1.61 -12.69
N ALA A 140 9.17 -1.04 -13.87
CA ALA A 140 9.19 -1.76 -15.14
C ALA A 140 10.19 -2.94 -15.19
N SER A 141 11.32 -2.83 -14.47
CA SER A 141 12.32 -3.90 -14.34
C SER A 141 11.89 -5.03 -13.37
N HIS A 142 10.79 -4.86 -12.65
CA HIS A 142 10.28 -5.81 -11.64
C HIS A 142 8.79 -6.12 -11.88
N PRO A 143 8.43 -6.77 -13.02
CA PRO A 143 7.03 -6.92 -13.46
C PRO A 143 6.17 -7.80 -12.53
N LYS A 144 6.79 -8.55 -11.63
CA LYS A 144 6.09 -9.40 -10.63
C LYS A 144 5.69 -8.64 -9.36
N VAL A 145 6.21 -7.42 -9.17
CA VAL A 145 5.85 -6.59 -8.01
C VAL A 145 4.47 -6.01 -8.22
N ALA A 146 3.57 -6.25 -7.29
CA ALA A 146 2.22 -5.71 -7.31
C ALA A 146 2.22 -4.19 -7.06
N LEU A 147 1.39 -3.45 -7.78
CA LEU A 147 1.27 -2.01 -7.68
C LEU A 147 -0.08 -1.63 -7.09
N ILE A 148 -0.05 -0.98 -5.93
CA ILE A 148 -1.23 -0.68 -5.12
C ILE A 148 -1.28 0.82 -4.84
N PRO A 149 -1.93 1.64 -5.69
CA PRO A 149 -2.14 3.04 -5.40
C PRO A 149 -3.12 3.24 -4.25
N ILE A 150 -2.91 4.30 -3.45
CA ILE A 150 -3.85 4.78 -2.44
C ILE A 150 -4.56 6.01 -2.98
N LEU A 151 -5.88 5.99 -2.96
CA LEU A 151 -6.76 7.05 -3.45
C LEU A 151 -7.93 7.21 -2.48
N SER A 152 -8.63 8.33 -2.55
CA SER A 152 -9.72 8.60 -1.61
C SER A 152 -11.09 8.76 -2.27
N ASP A 153 -11.14 9.01 -3.58
CA ASP A 153 -12.39 9.21 -4.31
C ASP A 153 -12.38 8.56 -5.70
N ALA A 154 -13.56 8.39 -6.27
CA ALA A 154 -13.75 7.78 -7.58
C ALA A 154 -13.14 8.62 -8.74
N ARG A 155 -13.01 9.95 -8.59
CA ARG A 155 -12.39 10.82 -9.60
C ARG A 155 -10.90 10.54 -9.71
N GLY A 156 -10.22 10.42 -8.57
CA GLY A 156 -8.80 10.04 -8.51
C GLY A 156 -8.58 8.66 -9.09
N ILE A 157 -9.45 7.70 -8.76
CA ILE A 157 -9.42 6.33 -9.31
C ILE A 157 -9.58 6.37 -10.84
N ALA A 158 -10.57 7.10 -11.36
CA ALA A 158 -10.81 7.22 -12.79
C ALA A 158 -9.61 7.82 -13.54
N LEU A 159 -9.01 8.87 -12.98
CA LEU A 159 -7.84 9.50 -13.57
C LEU A 159 -6.66 8.54 -13.62
N LEU A 160 -6.38 7.84 -12.53
CA LEU A 160 -5.28 6.88 -12.43
C LEU A 160 -5.48 5.72 -13.42
N LEU A 161 -6.66 5.09 -13.42
CA LEU A 161 -6.96 3.97 -14.31
C LEU A 161 -6.80 4.37 -15.78
N LYS A 162 -7.40 5.49 -16.21
CA LYS A 162 -7.28 5.99 -17.59
C LYS A 162 -5.82 6.26 -18.00
N LYS A 163 -4.99 6.73 -17.06
CA LYS A 163 -3.56 6.97 -17.33
C LYS A 163 -2.75 5.68 -17.38
N TRP A 164 -2.97 4.75 -16.45
CA TRP A 164 -2.23 3.49 -16.42
C TRP A 164 -2.63 2.55 -17.57
N MET A 165 -3.92 2.48 -17.92
CA MET A 165 -4.39 1.68 -19.07
C MET A 165 -3.73 2.11 -20.38
N ARG A 166 -3.49 3.42 -20.59
CA ARG A 166 -2.73 3.91 -21.74
C ARG A 166 -1.28 3.42 -21.78
N LYS A 167 -0.74 3.00 -20.64
CA LYS A 167 0.59 2.40 -20.50
C LYS A 167 0.55 0.87 -20.52
N GLY A 168 -0.62 0.27 -20.81
CA GLY A 168 -0.82 -1.18 -20.81
C GLY A 168 -0.76 -1.82 -19.41
N ARG A 169 -1.00 -1.05 -18.33
CA ARG A 169 -0.92 -1.53 -16.95
C ARG A 169 -2.20 -1.22 -16.17
N LEU A 170 -2.64 -2.18 -15.35
CA LEU A 170 -3.68 -1.97 -14.33
C LEU A 170 -3.05 -2.05 -12.93
N PRO A 171 -3.64 -1.40 -11.93
CA PRO A 171 -3.31 -1.70 -10.53
C PRO A 171 -3.61 -3.16 -10.19
N ASP A 172 -2.81 -3.76 -9.32
CA ASP A 172 -3.09 -5.10 -8.79
C ASP A 172 -4.12 -5.07 -7.65
N ALA A 173 -4.28 -3.92 -7.02
CA ALA A 173 -5.38 -3.53 -6.13
C ALA A 173 -5.39 -2.01 -5.99
N ILE A 174 -6.46 -1.44 -5.46
CA ILE A 174 -6.54 -0.01 -5.09
C ILE A 174 -6.94 0.09 -3.63
N VAL A 175 -6.16 0.84 -2.84
CA VAL A 175 -6.57 1.23 -1.49
C VAL A 175 -7.46 2.47 -1.60
N ILE A 176 -8.65 2.40 -1.03
CA ILE A 176 -9.55 3.53 -0.83
C ILE A 176 -9.37 3.99 0.62
N GLU A 177 -8.65 5.09 0.82
CA GLU A 177 -8.39 5.64 2.14
C GLU A 177 -9.32 6.80 2.45
N HIS A 178 -10.11 6.67 3.51
CA HIS A 178 -11.01 7.75 3.92
C HIS A 178 -10.22 8.88 4.60
N PRO A 179 -10.23 10.12 4.08
CA PRO A 179 -9.37 11.22 4.55
C PRO A 179 -9.52 11.54 6.04
N ARG A 180 -10.73 11.43 6.57
CA ARG A 180 -11.01 11.67 8.00
C ARG A 180 -10.22 10.76 8.93
N TYR A 181 -9.90 9.55 8.48
CA TYR A 181 -9.24 8.52 9.28
C TYR A 181 -7.82 8.22 8.78
N ALA A 182 -7.34 8.99 7.80
CA ALA A 182 -5.99 8.85 7.28
C ALA A 182 -4.96 9.36 8.29
N GLY A 183 -3.85 8.65 8.41
CA GLY A 183 -2.77 8.96 9.33
C GLY A 183 -1.76 9.97 8.80
N GLY A 184 -2.20 11.15 8.31
CA GLY A 184 -1.30 12.24 7.96
C GLY A 184 -1.30 12.67 6.49
N HIS A 185 -1.86 11.90 5.57
CA HIS A 185 -2.04 12.31 4.18
C HIS A 185 -3.51 12.41 3.86
N LEU A 186 -3.95 13.63 3.62
CA LEU A 186 -5.32 13.92 3.28
C LEU A 186 -5.51 13.63 1.79
N GLY A 187 -6.41 12.70 1.46
CA GLY A 187 -6.96 12.60 0.12
C GLY A 187 -7.86 13.79 -0.23
N ALA A 188 -8.12 14.67 0.73
CA ALA A 188 -8.82 15.93 0.58
C ALA A 188 -7.83 17.07 0.33
N ALA A 189 -8.17 17.98 -0.60
CA ALA A 189 -7.33 19.14 -0.92
C ALA A 189 -7.35 20.20 0.20
N ARG A 190 -8.40 20.22 1.03
CA ARG A 190 -8.60 21.16 2.13
C ARG A 190 -9.07 20.44 3.38
N MET A 191 -8.73 20.96 4.55
CA MET A 191 -9.16 20.40 5.84
C MET A 191 -10.68 20.38 6.00
N GLU A 192 -11.37 21.39 5.49
CA GLU A 192 -12.82 21.49 5.51
C GLU A 192 -13.53 20.39 4.71
N ASP A 193 -12.85 19.83 3.68
CA ASP A 193 -13.39 18.78 2.82
C ASP A 193 -13.27 17.37 3.43
N VAL A 194 -12.58 17.21 4.56
CA VAL A 194 -12.30 15.88 5.16
C VAL A 194 -13.57 15.09 5.50
N ASN A 195 -14.66 15.80 5.78
CA ASN A 195 -15.97 15.22 6.09
C ASN A 195 -16.94 15.19 4.89
N ASP A 196 -16.46 15.48 3.68
CA ASP A 196 -17.29 15.45 2.47
C ASP A 196 -17.72 14.00 2.18
N THR A 197 -19.02 13.81 1.94
CA THR A 197 -19.62 12.49 1.67
C THR A 197 -19.07 11.82 0.41
N ARG A 198 -18.41 12.56 -0.49
CA ARG A 198 -17.72 11.98 -1.66
C ARG A 198 -16.63 10.96 -1.30
N PHE A 199 -16.19 10.95 -0.04
CA PHE A 199 -15.20 10.00 0.48
C PHE A 199 -15.82 8.80 1.20
N ASP A 200 -17.13 8.81 1.45
CA ASP A 200 -17.81 7.71 2.12
C ASP A 200 -17.68 6.42 1.30
N PHE A 201 -17.25 5.33 1.95
CA PHE A 201 -16.99 4.06 1.28
C PHE A 201 -18.14 3.58 0.39
N PRO A 202 -19.43 3.59 0.82
CA PRO A 202 -20.52 3.14 -0.04
C PRO A 202 -20.58 3.90 -1.36
N LEU A 203 -20.42 5.22 -1.32
CA LEU A 203 -20.48 6.07 -2.52
C LEU A 203 -19.24 5.85 -3.42
N VAL A 204 -18.04 5.82 -2.83
CA VAL A 204 -16.81 5.60 -3.61
C VAL A 204 -16.82 4.22 -4.25
N LEU A 205 -17.26 3.18 -3.54
CA LEU A 205 -17.38 1.83 -4.06
C LEU A 205 -18.39 1.75 -5.21
N GLU A 206 -19.61 2.30 -5.03
CA GLU A 206 -20.62 2.35 -6.07
C GLU A 206 -20.12 3.02 -7.36
N GLN A 207 -19.52 4.22 -7.23
CA GLN A 207 -18.97 4.97 -8.34
C GLN A 207 -17.80 4.26 -9.01
N THR A 208 -16.94 3.59 -8.22
CA THR A 208 -15.81 2.84 -8.75
C THR A 208 -16.28 1.58 -9.49
N HIS A 209 -17.29 0.87 -9.00
CA HIS A 209 -17.89 -0.26 -9.70
C HIS A 209 -18.58 0.17 -11.00
N ALA A 210 -19.24 1.35 -11.01
CA ALA A 210 -19.80 1.93 -12.24
C ALA A 210 -18.70 2.24 -13.26
N LEU A 211 -17.58 2.82 -12.82
CA LEU A 211 -16.41 3.07 -13.65
C LEU A 211 -15.80 1.76 -14.20
N PHE A 212 -15.71 0.69 -13.40
CA PHE A 212 -15.22 -0.61 -13.88
C PHE A 212 -16.08 -1.16 -15.00
N ARG A 213 -17.42 -1.05 -14.88
CA ARG A 213 -18.33 -1.44 -15.97
C ARG A 213 -18.11 -0.61 -17.24
N GLU A 214 -17.94 0.72 -17.11
CA GLU A 214 -17.63 1.61 -18.24
C GLU A 214 -16.32 1.21 -18.95
N LEU A 215 -15.30 0.86 -18.15
CA LEU A 215 -13.99 0.45 -18.65
C LEU A 215 -13.91 -1.04 -19.03
N GLN A 216 -14.99 -1.80 -18.93
CA GLN A 216 -15.08 -3.24 -19.21
C GLN A 216 -14.10 -4.07 -18.36
N LEU A 217 -13.85 -3.65 -17.12
CA LEU A 217 -13.03 -4.38 -16.15
C LEU A 217 -13.91 -5.34 -15.34
N ALA A 218 -13.44 -6.57 -15.16
CA ALA A 218 -14.11 -7.52 -14.26
C ALA A 218 -13.98 -7.04 -12.79
N PRO A 219 -14.98 -7.25 -11.92
CA PRO A 219 -14.98 -6.78 -10.54
C PRO A 219 -13.79 -7.28 -9.69
N ASP A 220 -13.27 -8.47 -10.01
CA ASP A 220 -12.16 -9.12 -9.33
C ASP A 220 -10.79 -8.82 -9.97
N GLN A 221 -10.77 -8.12 -11.09
CA GLN A 221 -9.55 -7.79 -11.82
C GLN A 221 -8.70 -6.74 -11.08
N VAL A 222 -9.35 -5.82 -10.36
CA VAL A 222 -8.69 -4.81 -9.52
C VAL A 222 -9.40 -4.77 -8.16
N PRO A 223 -8.97 -5.58 -7.19
CA PRO A 223 -9.55 -5.57 -5.85
C PRO A 223 -9.50 -4.19 -5.19
N LEU A 224 -10.58 -3.83 -4.50
CA LEU A 224 -10.68 -2.59 -3.72
C LEU A 224 -10.45 -2.89 -2.25
N ILE A 225 -9.58 -2.13 -1.60
CA ILE A 225 -9.19 -2.29 -0.20
C ILE A 225 -9.58 -1.02 0.55
N CYS A 226 -10.66 -1.08 1.33
CA CYS A 226 -11.07 0.05 2.16
C CYS A 226 -10.12 0.22 3.36
N ALA A 227 -9.70 1.45 3.63
CA ALA A 227 -8.78 1.78 4.71
C ALA A 227 -9.24 3.02 5.49
N GLY A 228 -9.11 2.95 6.80
CA GLY A 228 -9.45 4.03 7.73
C GLY A 228 -10.82 3.86 8.39
N GLY A 229 -10.85 3.91 9.72
CA GLY A 229 -12.07 3.89 10.52
C GLY A 229 -12.79 2.54 10.62
N ILE A 230 -12.27 1.46 10.05
CA ILE A 230 -12.87 0.13 10.11
C ILE A 230 -12.44 -0.52 11.43
N ASN A 231 -13.37 -0.69 12.36
CA ASN A 231 -13.08 -1.16 13.72
C ASN A 231 -14.08 -2.22 14.24
N SER A 232 -14.97 -2.72 13.40
CA SER A 232 -15.93 -3.74 13.78
C SER A 232 -16.05 -4.84 12.73
N HIS A 233 -16.38 -6.05 13.18
CA HIS A 233 -16.65 -7.20 12.31
C HIS A 233 -17.80 -6.91 11.33
N GLN A 234 -18.84 -6.22 11.79
CA GLN A 234 -19.98 -5.86 10.97
C GLN A 234 -19.57 -4.99 9.77
N GLN A 235 -18.73 -3.97 9.99
CA GLN A 235 -18.19 -3.12 8.92
C GLN A 235 -17.36 -3.92 7.92
N VAL A 236 -16.55 -4.88 8.39
CA VAL A 236 -15.77 -5.75 7.49
C VAL A 236 -16.69 -6.57 6.58
N LEU A 237 -17.77 -7.16 7.12
CA LEU A 237 -18.73 -7.93 6.33
C LEU A 237 -19.49 -7.06 5.32
N GLU A 238 -19.84 -5.84 5.69
CA GLU A 238 -20.52 -4.88 4.81
C GLU A 238 -19.64 -4.46 3.63
N LEU A 239 -18.37 -4.23 3.86
CA LEU A 239 -17.41 -3.81 2.83
C LEU A 239 -16.95 -4.95 1.91
N GLN A 240 -17.24 -6.22 2.23
CA GLN A 240 -16.93 -7.38 1.40
C GLN A 240 -18.11 -7.85 0.51
N ARG A 241 -19.26 -7.21 0.61
CA ARG A 241 -20.45 -7.49 -0.21
C ARG A 241 -20.36 -6.82 -1.56
#